data_9d92a31cb24418846993c9a26b1dea2f
#
_entry.id   9d92a31cb24418846993c9a26b1dea2f
#
_cell.length_a   1.000
_cell.length_b   1.000
_cell.length_c   1.000
_cell.angle_alpha   90.00
_cell.angle_beta   90.00
_cell.angle_gamma   90.00
#
_symmetry.space_group_name_H-M   'P 1'
#
loop_
_entity.id
_entity.type
_entity.pdbx_description
1 polymer ?
#
loop_
_entity_poly.entity_id
_entity_poly.type
_entity_poly.pdbx_seq_one_letter_code
_entity_poly.pdbx_strand_id
1 'polypeptide(L)'
;MFFYKVYNSIGVFWLFDICEGEVFALAGESGSGKTTLAKILTGLEQPDSGEVFCRGERVDRKNRKRNKNMHGKVRMIFQDPYSSLNPCMTINEMLTETLRAKEKQIKFDQKERKKDRQRQIEQMLTRVGLSSLDGKRYPRELSGGQRQKAAIARALLLEPELLICDEAVSSLDAATRTQILDLLLRVVKEKKIACLFISHDMALIRRISHRTGVLYKGTLAECAKTRDLCRDPWHPYTKALLDSVMPPDPLKARKQKVPAVHEGKSEGGCPYFGSCGYKMEMCKDAAPEMYDFEGRAVSC
;
A
#
# COMPACT_ATOMS: atom_id res chain seq x y z
N MET A 1 -11.05 -4.42 11.61
CA MET A 1 -10.91 -2.98 11.45
C MET A 1 -9.52 -2.57 11.92
N PHE A 2 -8.72 -1.97 11.07
CA PHE A 2 -7.38 -1.47 11.38
C PHE A 2 -7.48 0.04 11.47
N PHE A 3 -7.27 0.61 12.65
CA PHE A 3 -7.22 2.05 12.85
C PHE A 3 -5.78 2.53 12.86
N TYR A 4 -5.51 3.63 12.17
CA TYR A 4 -4.22 4.27 12.17
C TYR A 4 -4.38 5.74 12.52
N LYS A 5 -3.84 6.13 13.69
CA LYS A 5 -3.58 7.53 14.03
C LYS A 5 -2.08 7.70 14.01
N VAL A 6 -1.55 8.34 13.00
CA VAL A 6 -0.12 8.67 12.94
C VAL A 6 0.02 10.18 13.02
N TYR A 7 0.78 10.64 14.00
CA TYR A 7 1.17 12.02 14.13
C TYR A 7 2.63 12.12 13.71
N ASN A 8 3.02 13.17 13.04
CA ASN A 8 4.42 13.51 12.86
C ASN A 8 4.77 14.74 13.73
N SER A 9 6.09 15.04 13.84
CA SER A 9 6.61 16.18 14.60
C SER A 9 6.14 17.55 14.09
N ILE A 10 5.46 17.61 12.94
CA ILE A 10 4.94 18.84 12.31
C ILE A 10 3.41 18.98 12.56
N GLY A 11 2.80 18.10 13.37
CA GLY A 11 1.38 18.18 13.73
C GLY A 11 0.41 17.65 12.67
N VAL A 12 0.87 16.89 11.70
CA VAL A 12 0.02 16.35 10.62
C VAL A 12 -0.69 15.10 11.07
N PHE A 13 -2.02 15.15 11.08
CA PHE A 13 -2.89 14.03 11.44
C PHE A 13 -3.17 13.14 10.22
N TRP A 14 -2.80 11.86 10.32
CA TRP A 14 -3.32 10.85 9.42
C TRP A 14 -4.29 9.98 10.20
N LEU A 15 -5.57 10.23 10.01
CA LEU A 15 -6.61 9.41 10.57
C LEU A 15 -7.32 8.68 9.43
N PHE A 16 -7.03 7.41 9.28
CA PHE A 16 -7.81 6.53 8.40
C PHE A 16 -7.82 5.11 8.97
N ASP A 17 -8.80 4.38 8.56
CA ASP A 17 -8.98 2.96 8.87
C ASP A 17 -9.02 2.15 7.59
N ILE A 18 -8.73 0.86 7.69
CA ILE A 18 -8.89 -0.09 6.60
C ILE A 18 -9.72 -1.26 7.13
N CYS A 19 -10.83 -1.54 6.47
CA CYS A 19 -11.72 -2.64 6.85
C CYS A 19 -11.24 -3.99 6.31
N GLU A 20 -11.68 -5.07 6.90
CA GLU A 20 -11.44 -6.43 6.41
C GLU A 20 -12.06 -6.60 5.01
N GLY A 21 -11.27 -7.11 4.06
CA GLY A 21 -11.69 -7.26 2.67
C GLY A 21 -11.74 -5.96 1.87
N GLU A 22 -11.38 -4.83 2.48
CA GLU A 22 -11.28 -3.55 1.81
C GLU A 22 -9.93 -3.40 1.10
N VAL A 23 -9.97 -2.83 -0.11
CA VAL A 23 -8.81 -2.23 -0.77
C VAL A 23 -8.89 -0.73 -0.57
N PHE A 24 -8.05 -0.22 0.33
CA PHE A 24 -7.84 1.21 0.54
C PHE A 24 -6.63 1.64 -0.31
N ALA A 25 -6.82 2.60 -1.20
CA ALA A 25 -5.71 3.13 -1.98
C ALA A 25 -5.10 4.36 -1.33
N LEU A 26 -3.78 4.50 -1.45
CA LEU A 26 -3.05 5.71 -1.08
C LEU A 26 -2.37 6.29 -2.33
N ALA A 27 -2.91 7.40 -2.81
CA ALA A 27 -2.43 8.13 -3.98
C ALA A 27 -1.54 9.32 -3.59
N GLY A 28 -0.75 9.82 -4.53
CA GLY A 28 0.05 11.02 -4.38
C GLY A 28 1.36 10.93 -5.16
N GLU A 29 2.03 12.06 -5.33
CA GLU A 29 3.32 12.15 -6.04
C GLU A 29 4.44 11.39 -5.33
N SER A 30 5.54 11.13 -6.04
CA SER A 30 6.75 10.57 -5.45
C SER A 30 7.27 11.51 -4.34
N GLY A 31 7.72 10.96 -3.22
CA GLY A 31 8.18 11.75 -2.07
C GLY A 31 7.05 12.28 -1.16
N SER A 32 5.77 12.01 -1.43
CA SER A 32 4.67 12.47 -0.57
C SER A 32 4.57 11.75 0.79
N GLY A 33 5.38 10.71 1.04
CA GLY A 33 5.42 9.97 2.32
C GLY A 33 4.70 8.62 2.33
N LYS A 34 4.17 8.14 1.20
CA LYS A 34 3.41 6.87 1.11
C LYS A 34 4.20 5.65 1.58
N THR A 35 5.44 5.49 1.09
CA THR A 35 6.33 4.39 1.47
C THR A 35 6.76 4.49 2.94
N THR A 36 6.98 5.70 3.45
CA THR A 36 7.28 5.92 4.87
C THR A 36 6.13 5.46 5.75
N LEU A 37 4.89 5.81 5.39
CA LEU A 37 3.70 5.30 6.07
C LEU A 37 3.64 3.77 6.03
N ALA A 38 3.85 3.15 4.86
CA ALA A 38 3.87 1.69 4.72
C ALA A 38 4.90 1.04 5.65
N LYS A 39 6.10 1.62 5.75
CA LYS A 39 7.16 1.13 6.64
C LYS A 39 6.81 1.31 8.13
N ILE A 40 6.14 2.40 8.50
CA ILE A 40 5.62 2.59 9.85
C ILE A 40 4.57 1.51 10.18
N LEU A 41 3.62 1.26 9.27
CA LEU A 41 2.57 0.25 9.45
C LEU A 41 3.13 -1.19 9.58
N THR A 42 4.19 -1.49 8.84
CA THR A 42 4.89 -2.79 8.97
C THR A 42 5.81 -2.87 10.18
N GLY A 43 6.05 -1.72 10.83
CA GLY A 43 6.99 -1.61 11.93
C GLY A 43 8.46 -1.62 11.49
N LEU A 44 8.78 -1.39 10.23
CA LEU A 44 10.16 -1.22 9.73
C LEU A 44 10.73 0.14 10.16
N GLU A 45 9.89 1.16 10.23
CA GLU A 45 10.23 2.49 10.74
C GLU A 45 9.38 2.84 11.97
N GLN A 46 9.88 3.75 12.81
CA GLN A 46 9.11 4.27 13.95
C GLN A 46 8.50 5.60 13.58
N PRO A 47 7.22 5.85 13.97
CA PRO A 47 6.67 7.19 13.87
C PRO A 47 7.32 8.08 14.96
N ASP A 48 7.56 9.35 14.64
CA ASP A 48 8.03 10.32 15.64
C ASP A 48 6.99 10.55 16.74
N SER A 49 5.71 10.53 16.36
CA SER A 49 4.56 10.63 17.27
C SER A 49 3.36 9.88 16.69
N GLY A 50 2.31 9.70 17.51
CA GLY A 50 1.09 9.01 17.11
C GLY A 50 1.05 7.54 17.46
N GLU A 51 -0.01 6.88 17.01
CA GLU A 51 -0.31 5.52 17.39
C GLU A 51 -0.85 4.73 16.20
N VAL A 52 -0.45 3.47 16.13
CA VAL A 52 -0.95 2.49 15.17
C VAL A 52 -1.73 1.45 15.94
N PHE A 53 -2.95 1.16 15.51
CA PHE A 53 -3.79 0.11 16.10
C PHE A 53 -4.08 -0.97 15.06
N CYS A 54 -3.99 -2.22 15.49
CA CYS A 54 -4.43 -3.37 14.72
C CYS A 54 -5.49 -4.12 15.54
N ARG A 55 -6.71 -4.22 15.04
CA ARG A 55 -7.85 -4.83 15.75
C ARG A 55 -8.05 -4.31 17.18
N GLY A 56 -7.87 -3.00 17.37
CA GLY A 56 -8.00 -2.36 18.69
C GLY A 56 -6.77 -2.53 19.61
N GLU A 57 -5.76 -3.30 19.20
CA GLU A 57 -4.51 -3.40 19.94
C GLU A 57 -3.50 -2.39 19.40
N ARG A 58 -2.96 -1.55 20.30
CA ARG A 58 -1.90 -0.60 19.96
C ARG A 58 -0.63 -1.35 19.55
N VAL A 59 -0.10 -1.01 18.39
CA VAL A 59 1.19 -1.49 17.91
C VAL A 59 2.29 -0.68 18.58
N ASP A 60 2.92 -1.23 19.62
CA ASP A 60 4.00 -0.56 20.34
C ASP A 60 5.31 -1.31 20.13
N ARG A 61 6.25 -0.68 19.43
CA ARG A 61 7.56 -1.27 19.11
C ARG A 61 8.49 -1.44 20.31
N LYS A 62 8.27 -0.69 21.38
CA LYS A 62 9.04 -0.82 22.63
C LYS A 62 8.74 -2.15 23.33
N ASN A 63 7.60 -2.76 23.05
CA ASN A 63 7.20 -4.04 23.63
C ASN A 63 7.42 -5.21 22.64
N ARG A 64 8.64 -5.75 22.60
CA ARG A 64 9.03 -6.89 21.72
C ARG A 64 8.12 -8.11 21.81
N LYS A 65 7.48 -8.36 22.98
CA LYS A 65 6.54 -9.49 23.14
C LYS A 65 5.22 -9.25 22.40
N ARG A 66 4.68 -8.02 22.46
CA ARG A 66 3.46 -7.62 21.76
C ARG A 66 3.67 -7.59 20.23
N ASN A 67 4.83 -7.11 19.79
CA ASN A 67 5.18 -7.06 18.38
C ASN A 67 5.39 -8.43 17.72
N LYS A 68 5.77 -9.48 18.44
CA LYS A 68 5.85 -10.83 17.86
C LYS A 68 4.53 -11.30 17.26
N ASN A 69 3.40 -10.94 17.86
CA ASN A 69 2.07 -11.26 17.33
C ASN A 69 1.74 -10.47 16.07
N MET A 70 2.33 -9.28 15.89
CA MET A 70 2.09 -8.40 14.73
C MET A 70 2.94 -8.75 13.51
N HIS A 71 4.18 -9.26 13.72
CA HIS A 71 5.09 -9.56 12.61
C HIS A 71 4.56 -10.61 11.62
N GLY A 72 3.55 -11.41 11.99
CA GLY A 72 2.87 -12.34 11.08
C GLY A 72 1.65 -11.73 10.39
N LYS A 73 1.04 -10.70 10.98
CA LYS A 73 -0.26 -10.17 10.60
C LYS A 73 -0.21 -9.09 9.53
N VAL A 74 0.87 -8.31 9.47
CA VAL A 74 1.08 -7.25 8.47
C VAL A 74 2.20 -7.67 7.53
N ARG A 75 1.93 -7.66 6.24
CA ARG A 75 2.91 -7.99 5.19
C ARG A 75 2.96 -6.91 4.14
N MET A 76 4.16 -6.70 3.59
CA MET A 76 4.40 -5.71 2.54
C MET A 76 5.00 -6.39 1.31
N ILE A 77 4.45 -6.03 0.16
CA ILE A 77 5.00 -6.32 -1.15
C ILE A 77 5.66 -5.03 -1.61
N PHE A 78 6.97 -5.08 -1.82
CA PHE A 78 7.78 -3.92 -2.20
C PHE A 78 7.71 -3.66 -3.71
N GLN A 79 8.01 -2.43 -4.09
CA GLN A 79 8.07 -1.96 -5.47
C GLN A 79 9.05 -2.79 -6.32
N ASP A 80 10.23 -3.09 -5.79
CA ASP A 80 11.21 -3.95 -6.45
C ASP A 80 11.19 -5.37 -5.85
N PRO A 81 10.66 -6.35 -6.60
CA PRO A 81 10.65 -7.73 -6.13
C PRO A 81 12.05 -8.33 -6.03
N TYR A 82 13.03 -7.83 -6.81
CA TYR A 82 14.38 -8.37 -6.81
C TYR A 82 15.08 -8.10 -5.48
N SER A 83 14.95 -6.91 -4.95
CA SER A 83 15.53 -6.54 -3.65
C SER A 83 14.88 -7.27 -2.47
N SER A 84 13.65 -7.77 -2.65
CA SER A 84 12.89 -8.49 -1.61
C SER A 84 13.15 -10.00 -1.57
N LEU A 85 13.74 -10.59 -2.61
CA LEU A 85 14.03 -12.02 -2.71
C LEU A 85 15.51 -12.29 -2.48
N ASN A 86 15.84 -13.32 -1.70
CA ASN A 86 17.24 -13.71 -1.48
C ASN A 86 17.81 -14.37 -2.76
N PRO A 87 18.83 -13.78 -3.43
CA PRO A 87 19.37 -14.29 -4.68
C PRO A 87 20.05 -15.64 -4.56
N CYS A 88 20.45 -16.04 -3.34
CA CYS A 88 21.16 -17.28 -3.05
C CYS A 88 20.24 -18.46 -2.69
N MET A 89 18.92 -18.26 -2.71
CA MET A 89 17.93 -19.29 -2.37
C MET A 89 16.98 -19.52 -3.54
N THR A 90 16.55 -20.75 -3.74
CA THR A 90 15.44 -21.06 -4.64
C THR A 90 14.12 -20.54 -4.08
N ILE A 91 13.10 -20.38 -4.92
CA ILE A 91 11.77 -19.93 -4.49
C ILE A 91 11.20 -20.90 -3.43
N ASN A 92 11.35 -22.20 -3.60
CA ASN A 92 10.88 -23.19 -2.62
C ASN A 92 11.60 -23.07 -1.26
N GLU A 93 12.89 -22.79 -1.26
CA GLU A 93 13.65 -22.59 -0.01
C GLU A 93 13.17 -21.34 0.73
N MET A 94 12.95 -20.22 0.03
CA MET A 94 12.41 -19.00 0.62
C MET A 94 11.00 -19.19 1.20
N LEU A 95 10.12 -19.87 0.47
CA LEU A 95 8.77 -20.19 0.95
C LEU A 95 8.82 -21.15 2.15
N THR A 96 9.74 -22.12 2.14
CA THR A 96 9.97 -23.04 3.26
C THR A 96 10.45 -22.29 4.51
N GLU A 97 11.40 -21.35 4.35
CA GLU A 97 11.88 -20.51 5.45
C GLU A 97 10.74 -19.69 6.05
N THR A 98 9.90 -19.13 5.19
CA THR A 98 8.72 -18.34 5.58
C THR A 98 7.77 -19.16 6.46
N LEU A 99 7.44 -20.40 6.06
CA LEU A 99 6.59 -21.30 6.86
C LEU A 99 7.25 -21.75 8.17
N ARG A 100 8.56 -22.03 8.13
CA ARG A 100 9.31 -22.37 9.36
C ARG A 100 9.26 -21.25 10.39
N ALA A 101 9.30 -20.00 9.96
CA ALA A 101 9.18 -18.86 10.87
C ALA A 101 7.79 -18.80 11.53
N LYS A 102 6.71 -19.17 10.81
CA LYS A 102 5.34 -19.31 11.36
C LYS A 102 5.24 -20.45 12.38
N GLU A 103 5.87 -21.59 12.09
CA GLU A 103 5.74 -22.82 12.88
C GLU A 103 6.55 -22.84 14.19
N LYS A 104 7.55 -21.98 14.34
CA LYS A 104 8.34 -21.89 15.60
C LYS A 104 7.48 -21.61 16.84
N GLN A 105 6.24 -21.24 16.65
CA GLN A 105 5.28 -20.93 17.72
C GLN A 105 4.41 -22.13 18.14
N ILE A 106 4.47 -23.28 17.43
CA ILE A 106 3.57 -24.43 17.65
C ILE A 106 4.41 -25.71 17.82
N LYS A 107 4.15 -26.53 18.84
CA LYS A 107 4.86 -27.83 19.07
C LYS A 107 4.13 -28.96 18.33
N PHE A 108 4.74 -29.55 17.30
CA PHE A 108 4.25 -30.74 16.58
C PHE A 108 5.39 -31.57 15.95
N ASP A 109 5.10 -32.78 15.44
CA ASP A 109 6.08 -33.72 14.85
C ASP A 109 6.71 -33.17 13.55
N GLN A 110 8.04 -33.36 13.41
CA GLN A 110 8.85 -32.79 12.34
C GLN A 110 8.61 -33.43 10.95
N LYS A 111 8.23 -34.71 10.88
CA LYS A 111 8.05 -35.43 9.61
C LYS A 111 6.73 -35.04 8.91
N GLU A 112 5.64 -34.96 9.66
CA GLU A 112 4.33 -34.52 9.13
C GLU A 112 4.40 -33.08 8.66
N ARG A 113 5.08 -32.19 9.39
CA ARG A 113 5.29 -30.80 9.00
C ARG A 113 6.01 -30.63 7.66
N LYS A 114 6.98 -31.48 7.32
CA LYS A 114 7.71 -31.39 6.06
C LYS A 114 6.80 -31.65 4.87
N LYS A 115 5.91 -32.64 4.96
CA LYS A 115 4.93 -32.96 3.92
C LYS A 115 3.87 -31.87 3.80
N ASP A 116 3.37 -31.37 4.93
CA ASP A 116 2.36 -30.31 4.93
C ASP A 116 2.90 -29.00 4.38
N ARG A 117 4.11 -28.58 4.74
CA ARG A 117 4.79 -27.42 4.14
C ARG A 117 4.93 -27.54 2.64
N GLN A 118 5.38 -28.69 2.16
CA GLN A 118 5.54 -28.91 0.71
C GLN A 118 4.20 -28.75 -0.02
N ARG A 119 3.13 -29.32 0.55
CA ARG A 119 1.77 -29.17 0.00
C ARG A 119 1.30 -27.72 -0.01
N GLN A 120 1.50 -26.98 1.08
CA GLN A 120 1.13 -25.55 1.18
C GLN A 120 1.90 -24.71 0.15
N ILE A 121 3.20 -24.98 -0.06
CA ILE A 121 4.02 -24.30 -1.06
C ILE A 121 3.50 -24.57 -2.47
N GLU A 122 3.24 -25.82 -2.82
CA GLU A 122 2.74 -26.21 -4.14
C GLU A 122 1.38 -25.57 -4.42
N GLN A 123 0.47 -25.60 -3.46
CA GLN A 123 -0.83 -24.92 -3.56
C GLN A 123 -0.67 -23.41 -3.75
N MET A 124 0.26 -22.79 -3.01
CA MET A 124 0.49 -21.36 -3.13
C MET A 124 1.12 -20.99 -4.46
N LEU A 125 2.11 -21.75 -4.96
CA LEU A 125 2.70 -21.56 -6.30
C LEU A 125 1.63 -21.65 -7.39
N THR A 126 0.79 -22.67 -7.34
CA THR A 126 -0.33 -22.82 -8.29
C THR A 126 -1.30 -21.64 -8.21
N ARG A 127 -1.62 -21.19 -7.00
CA ARG A 127 -2.53 -20.06 -6.77
C ARG A 127 -2.02 -18.75 -7.36
N VAL A 128 -0.71 -18.50 -7.29
CA VAL A 128 -0.09 -17.30 -7.91
C VAL A 128 0.25 -17.50 -9.39
N GLY A 129 -0.05 -18.66 -9.96
CA GLY A 129 0.22 -19.00 -11.36
C GLY A 129 1.71 -19.21 -11.64
N LEU A 130 2.41 -19.86 -10.70
CA LEU A 130 3.76 -20.39 -10.86
C LEU A 130 3.69 -21.92 -10.90
N SER A 131 4.60 -22.53 -11.67
CA SER A 131 4.74 -23.99 -11.73
C SER A 131 5.63 -24.50 -10.59
N SER A 132 5.58 -25.82 -10.33
CA SER A 132 6.50 -26.46 -9.40
C SER A 132 7.96 -26.37 -9.87
N LEU A 133 8.19 -26.25 -11.18
CA LEU A 133 9.53 -26.03 -11.75
C LEU A 133 10.04 -24.63 -11.43
N ASP A 134 9.19 -23.60 -11.48
CA ASP A 134 9.56 -22.24 -11.07
C ASP A 134 9.95 -22.19 -9.59
N GLY A 135 9.35 -23.02 -8.76
CA GLY A 135 9.71 -23.18 -7.36
C GLY A 135 11.15 -23.64 -7.12
N LYS A 136 11.75 -24.37 -8.07
CA LYS A 136 13.14 -24.87 -7.99
C LYS A 136 14.17 -23.88 -8.53
N ARG A 137 13.73 -22.78 -9.15
CA ARG A 137 14.61 -21.76 -9.73
C ARG A 137 15.04 -20.71 -8.71
N TYR A 138 16.17 -20.10 -9.00
CA TYR A 138 16.65 -18.91 -8.29
C TYR A 138 15.95 -17.65 -8.86
N PRO A 139 15.86 -16.55 -8.08
CA PRO A 139 15.22 -15.31 -8.56
C PRO A 139 15.77 -14.79 -9.91
N ARG A 140 17.06 -14.92 -10.14
CA ARG A 140 17.73 -14.50 -11.40
C ARG A 140 17.25 -15.26 -12.64
N GLU A 141 16.71 -16.46 -12.46
CA GLU A 141 16.24 -17.34 -13.54
C GLU A 141 14.76 -17.10 -13.89
N LEU A 142 14.10 -16.19 -13.17
CA LEU A 142 12.70 -15.85 -13.34
C LEU A 142 12.52 -14.51 -14.07
N SER A 143 11.42 -14.38 -14.83
CA SER A 143 11.00 -13.09 -15.36
C SER A 143 10.57 -12.11 -14.25
N GLY A 144 10.46 -10.82 -14.56
CA GLY A 144 10.00 -9.81 -13.60
C GLY A 144 8.63 -10.16 -13.00
N GLY A 145 7.68 -10.57 -13.84
CA GLY A 145 6.35 -11.00 -13.40
C GLY A 145 6.37 -12.27 -12.56
N GLN A 146 7.23 -13.24 -12.86
CA GLN A 146 7.39 -14.45 -12.05
C GLN A 146 8.00 -14.13 -10.69
N ARG A 147 9.00 -13.22 -10.63
CA ARG A 147 9.55 -12.73 -9.35
C ARG A 147 8.48 -12.05 -8.51
N GLN A 148 7.65 -11.21 -9.12
CA GLN A 148 6.55 -10.55 -8.42
C GLN A 148 5.54 -11.56 -7.88
N LYS A 149 5.16 -12.57 -8.66
CA LYS A 149 4.31 -13.68 -8.20
C LYS A 149 4.93 -14.44 -7.02
N ALA A 150 6.24 -14.66 -7.03
CA ALA A 150 6.96 -15.30 -5.92
C ALA A 150 6.96 -14.43 -4.65
N ALA A 151 7.16 -13.10 -4.78
CA ALA A 151 7.06 -12.16 -3.67
C ALA A 151 5.65 -12.13 -3.06
N ILE A 152 4.61 -12.14 -3.91
CA ILE A 152 3.21 -12.25 -3.49
C ILE A 152 2.96 -13.57 -2.78
N ALA A 153 3.43 -14.70 -3.33
CA ALA A 153 3.31 -16.01 -2.69
C ALA A 153 3.90 -16.01 -1.28
N ARG A 154 5.10 -15.43 -1.11
CA ARG A 154 5.76 -15.28 0.18
C ARG A 154 4.96 -14.46 1.17
N ALA A 155 4.36 -13.36 0.73
CA ALA A 155 3.53 -12.50 1.58
C ALA A 155 2.24 -13.20 2.01
N LEU A 156 1.55 -13.89 1.07
CA LEU A 156 0.27 -14.53 1.31
C LEU A 156 0.36 -15.84 2.10
N LEU A 157 1.50 -16.54 2.04
CA LEU A 157 1.71 -17.82 2.72
C LEU A 157 1.56 -17.72 4.24
N LEU A 158 1.78 -16.53 4.78
CA LEU A 158 1.62 -16.24 6.21
C LEU A 158 0.20 -15.84 6.60
N GLU A 159 -0.74 -15.81 5.64
CA GLU A 159 -2.14 -15.41 5.85
C GLU A 159 -2.25 -14.08 6.60
N PRO A 160 -1.74 -12.98 6.02
CA PRO A 160 -1.72 -11.69 6.68
C PRO A 160 -3.15 -11.16 6.90
N GLU A 161 -3.32 -10.37 7.95
CA GLU A 161 -4.55 -9.61 8.19
C GLU A 161 -4.56 -8.29 7.43
N LEU A 162 -3.35 -7.68 7.25
CA LEU A 162 -3.13 -6.50 6.41
C LEU A 162 -2.03 -6.79 5.39
N LEU A 163 -2.36 -6.59 4.12
CA LEU A 163 -1.42 -6.64 3.00
C LEU A 163 -1.16 -5.22 2.49
N ILE A 164 0.08 -4.79 2.50
CA ILE A 164 0.51 -3.51 1.93
C ILE A 164 1.19 -3.77 0.59
N CYS A 165 0.68 -3.17 -0.47
CA CYS A 165 1.23 -3.24 -1.82
C CYS A 165 1.82 -1.87 -2.18
N ASP A 166 3.14 -1.72 -2.04
CA ASP A 166 3.83 -0.48 -2.37
C ASP A 166 4.34 -0.53 -3.80
N GLU A 167 3.61 0.14 -4.71
CA GLU A 167 3.86 0.16 -6.15
C GLU A 167 4.12 -1.24 -6.76
N ALA A 168 3.47 -2.27 -6.19
CA ALA A 168 3.74 -3.67 -6.43
C ALA A 168 3.57 -4.14 -7.90
N VAL A 169 3.03 -3.30 -8.78
CA VAL A 169 2.76 -3.63 -10.19
C VAL A 169 3.26 -2.58 -11.17
N SER A 170 3.95 -1.53 -10.70
CA SER A 170 4.36 -0.38 -11.52
C SER A 170 5.38 -0.77 -12.61
N SER A 171 6.29 -1.68 -12.31
CA SER A 171 7.38 -2.12 -13.21
C SER A 171 6.98 -3.24 -14.17
N LEU A 172 5.72 -3.66 -14.20
CA LEU A 172 5.24 -4.78 -15.01
C LEU A 172 4.58 -4.34 -16.31
N ASP A 173 4.68 -5.16 -17.34
CA ASP A 173 3.90 -4.99 -18.57
C ASP A 173 2.39 -5.08 -18.29
N ALA A 174 1.58 -4.52 -19.19
CA ALA A 174 0.14 -4.36 -18.98
C ALA A 174 -0.61 -5.71 -18.78
N ALA A 175 -0.19 -6.77 -19.47
CA ALA A 175 -0.84 -8.09 -19.38
C ALA A 175 -0.53 -8.75 -18.03
N THR A 176 0.74 -8.77 -17.63
CA THR A 176 1.21 -9.31 -16.35
C THR A 176 0.63 -8.50 -15.18
N ARG A 177 0.59 -7.16 -15.30
CA ARG A 177 -0.02 -6.27 -14.32
C ARG A 177 -1.48 -6.63 -14.06
N THR A 178 -2.28 -6.82 -15.11
CA THR A 178 -3.68 -7.21 -14.98
C THR A 178 -3.83 -8.54 -14.27
N GLN A 179 -3.06 -9.57 -14.65
CA GLN A 179 -3.11 -10.89 -14.01
C GLN A 179 -2.78 -10.84 -12.52
N ILE A 180 -1.77 -10.06 -12.14
CA ILE A 180 -1.35 -9.93 -10.75
C ILE A 180 -2.40 -9.16 -9.92
N LEU A 181 -2.98 -8.11 -10.49
CA LEU A 181 -4.06 -7.37 -9.83
C LEU A 181 -5.29 -8.26 -9.58
N ASP A 182 -5.73 -8.99 -10.60
CA ASP A 182 -6.88 -9.89 -10.47
C ASP A 182 -6.61 -10.99 -9.42
N LEU A 183 -5.37 -11.50 -9.36
CA LEU A 183 -4.94 -12.42 -8.31
C LEU A 183 -5.05 -11.78 -6.92
N LEU A 184 -4.46 -10.59 -6.74
CA LEU A 184 -4.46 -9.89 -5.45
C LEU A 184 -5.89 -9.59 -4.99
N LEU A 185 -6.74 -9.02 -5.87
CA LEU A 185 -8.13 -8.70 -5.55
C LEU A 185 -8.95 -9.94 -5.18
N ARG A 186 -8.75 -11.05 -5.89
CA ARG A 186 -9.39 -12.33 -5.58
C ARG A 186 -8.99 -12.80 -4.18
N VAL A 187 -7.70 -12.81 -3.86
CA VAL A 187 -7.20 -13.27 -2.56
C VAL A 187 -7.66 -12.36 -1.42
N VAL A 188 -7.61 -11.03 -1.62
CA VAL A 188 -8.11 -10.04 -0.65
C VAL A 188 -9.58 -10.31 -0.33
N LYS A 189 -10.41 -10.51 -1.34
CA LYS A 189 -11.85 -10.80 -1.19
C LYS A 189 -12.12 -12.15 -0.52
N GLU A 190 -11.48 -13.22 -0.99
CA GLU A 190 -11.68 -14.59 -0.48
C GLU A 190 -11.25 -14.77 0.96
N LYS A 191 -10.11 -14.16 1.32
CA LYS A 191 -9.50 -14.28 2.65
C LYS A 191 -9.91 -13.14 3.59
N LYS A 192 -10.70 -12.17 3.11
CA LYS A 192 -11.08 -10.95 3.84
C LYS A 192 -9.88 -10.18 4.40
N ILE A 193 -8.77 -10.15 3.65
CA ILE A 193 -7.56 -9.43 4.01
C ILE A 193 -7.81 -7.93 3.82
N ALA A 194 -7.43 -7.09 4.79
CA ALA A 194 -7.36 -5.65 4.57
C ALA A 194 -6.17 -5.34 3.64
N CYS A 195 -6.37 -4.48 2.64
CA CYS A 195 -5.31 -4.17 1.68
C CYS A 195 -5.07 -2.66 1.60
N LEU A 196 -3.82 -2.23 1.86
CA LEU A 196 -3.34 -0.90 1.55
C LEU A 196 -2.61 -0.95 0.20
N PHE A 197 -3.17 -0.31 -0.80
CA PHE A 197 -2.61 -0.26 -2.15
C PHE A 197 -2.03 1.12 -2.45
N ILE A 198 -0.71 1.22 -2.52
CA ILE A 198 0.00 2.46 -2.80
C ILE A 198 0.33 2.52 -4.29
N SER A 199 -0.10 3.60 -4.94
CA SER A 199 0.17 3.85 -6.35
C SER A 199 0.09 5.33 -6.68
N HIS A 200 0.80 5.76 -7.71
CA HIS A 200 0.63 7.06 -8.34
C HIS A 200 -0.32 7.00 -9.56
N ASP A 201 -0.74 5.81 -9.98
CA ASP A 201 -1.64 5.59 -11.11
C ASP A 201 -3.12 5.67 -10.69
N MET A 202 -3.73 6.83 -10.88
CA MET A 202 -5.14 7.08 -10.54
C MET A 202 -6.12 6.22 -11.37
N ALA A 203 -5.77 5.86 -12.62
CA ALA A 203 -6.62 4.99 -13.43
C ALA A 203 -6.68 3.57 -12.83
N LEU A 204 -5.55 3.09 -12.32
CA LEU A 204 -5.46 1.83 -11.62
C LEU A 204 -6.23 1.88 -10.29
N ILE A 205 -6.01 2.91 -9.48
CA ILE A 205 -6.69 3.12 -8.19
C ILE A 205 -8.22 3.11 -8.38
N ARG A 206 -8.72 3.86 -9.37
CA ARG A 206 -10.16 3.91 -9.69
C ARG A 206 -10.76 2.54 -9.98
N ARG A 207 -9.98 1.63 -10.58
CA ARG A 207 -10.43 0.28 -10.94
C ARG A 207 -10.51 -0.66 -9.75
N ILE A 208 -9.59 -0.54 -8.77
CA ILE A 208 -9.38 -1.59 -7.78
C ILE A 208 -9.79 -1.23 -6.36
N SER A 209 -9.84 0.06 -6.01
CA SER A 209 -10.01 0.47 -4.62
C SER A 209 -11.45 0.86 -4.27
N HIS A 210 -11.79 0.66 -3.00
CA HIS A 210 -13.08 1.05 -2.42
C HIS A 210 -13.05 2.49 -1.92
N ARG A 211 -11.98 2.84 -1.19
CA ARG A 211 -11.70 4.18 -0.68
C ARG A 211 -10.29 4.58 -1.07
N THR A 212 -10.08 5.88 -1.22
CA THR A 212 -8.78 6.46 -1.60
C THR A 212 -8.44 7.63 -0.70
N GLY A 213 -7.24 7.60 -0.14
CA GLY A 213 -6.59 8.74 0.48
C GLY A 213 -5.58 9.36 -0.49
N VAL A 214 -5.57 10.66 -0.59
CA VAL A 214 -4.62 11.43 -1.42
C VAL A 214 -3.62 12.13 -0.52
N LEU A 215 -2.34 11.81 -0.69
CA LEU A 215 -1.26 12.32 0.13
C LEU A 215 -0.44 13.37 -0.61
N TYR A 216 -0.25 14.52 0.00
CA TYR A 216 0.57 15.61 -0.52
C TYR A 216 1.57 16.10 0.53
N LYS A 217 2.86 16.04 0.22
CA LYS A 217 3.96 16.49 1.10
C LYS A 217 3.80 16.10 2.58
N GLY A 218 3.44 14.84 2.81
CA GLY A 218 3.27 14.30 4.17
C GLY A 218 1.89 14.54 4.79
N THR A 219 0.98 15.25 4.14
CA THR A 219 -0.38 15.56 4.65
C THR A 219 -1.41 14.79 3.85
N LEU A 220 -2.44 14.25 4.54
CA LEU A 220 -3.60 13.68 3.88
C LEU A 220 -4.50 14.83 3.39
N ALA A 221 -4.48 15.08 2.09
CA ALA A 221 -5.24 16.16 1.47
C ALA A 221 -6.74 15.85 1.38
N GLU A 222 -7.08 14.63 0.99
CA GLU A 222 -8.45 14.18 0.84
C GLU A 222 -8.55 12.66 1.04
N CYS A 223 -9.66 12.21 1.63
CA CYS A 223 -9.99 10.78 1.77
C CYS A 223 -11.50 10.58 1.56
N ALA A 224 -11.87 9.71 0.61
CA ALA A 224 -13.27 9.44 0.31
C ALA A 224 -13.45 8.06 -0.35
N LYS A 225 -14.71 7.65 -0.61
CA LYS A 225 -14.98 6.56 -1.54
C LYS A 225 -14.36 6.88 -2.89
N THR A 226 -13.61 5.94 -3.45
CA THR A 226 -12.86 6.16 -4.70
C THR A 226 -13.71 6.70 -5.83
N ARG A 227 -14.95 6.19 -5.95
CA ARG A 227 -15.89 6.65 -6.97
C ARG A 227 -16.22 8.14 -6.82
N ASP A 228 -16.47 8.58 -5.59
CA ASP A 228 -16.89 9.95 -5.31
C ASP A 228 -15.70 10.91 -5.45
N LEU A 229 -14.54 10.54 -4.93
CA LEU A 229 -13.28 11.28 -5.10
C LEU A 229 -12.91 11.48 -6.57
N CYS A 230 -13.05 10.44 -7.40
CA CYS A 230 -12.74 10.54 -8.85
C CYS A 230 -13.79 11.32 -9.66
N ARG A 231 -15.04 11.41 -9.17
CA ARG A 231 -16.11 12.14 -9.87
C ARG A 231 -16.12 13.63 -9.53
N ASP A 232 -15.91 13.93 -8.26
CA ASP A 232 -16.03 15.27 -7.70
C ASP A 232 -14.98 15.48 -6.60
N PRO A 233 -13.70 15.72 -6.96
CA PRO A 233 -12.63 15.97 -5.99
C PRO A 233 -12.84 17.31 -5.27
N TRP A 234 -12.71 17.29 -3.94
CA TRP A 234 -12.89 18.51 -3.13
C TRP A 234 -11.58 19.27 -2.93
N HIS A 235 -10.48 18.55 -2.74
CA HIS A 235 -9.19 19.21 -2.56
C HIS A 235 -8.59 19.63 -3.91
N PRO A 236 -8.09 20.88 -4.07
CA PRO A 236 -7.50 21.35 -5.33
C PRO A 236 -6.35 20.50 -5.86
N TYR A 237 -5.54 19.93 -4.99
CA TYR A 237 -4.48 18.98 -5.37
C TYR A 237 -5.05 17.67 -5.94
N THR A 238 -6.10 17.13 -5.32
CA THR A 238 -6.77 15.92 -5.84
C THR A 238 -7.30 16.15 -7.25
N LYS A 239 -7.90 17.32 -7.49
CA LYS A 239 -8.34 17.72 -8.83
C LYS A 239 -7.18 17.80 -9.81
N ALA A 240 -6.08 18.48 -9.45
CA ALA A 240 -4.88 18.57 -10.29
C ALA A 240 -4.28 17.19 -10.60
N LEU A 241 -4.24 16.28 -9.59
CA LEU A 241 -3.76 14.92 -9.75
C LEU A 241 -4.62 14.11 -10.72
N LEU A 242 -5.95 14.24 -10.66
CA LEU A 242 -6.88 13.58 -11.58
C LEU A 242 -6.80 14.17 -12.99
N ASP A 243 -6.67 15.48 -13.10
CA ASP A 243 -6.53 16.19 -14.38
C ASP A 243 -5.21 15.87 -15.09
N SER A 244 -4.17 15.45 -14.34
CA SER A 244 -2.88 15.02 -14.91
C SER A 244 -2.93 13.63 -15.57
N VAL A 245 -3.96 12.84 -15.30
CA VAL A 245 -4.19 11.57 -15.97
C VAL A 245 -4.65 11.87 -17.40
N MET A 246 -3.75 11.70 -18.36
CA MET A 246 -4.05 11.95 -19.77
C MET A 246 -5.27 11.13 -20.21
N PRO A 247 -6.31 11.75 -20.76
CA PRO A 247 -7.39 11.00 -21.38
C PRO A 247 -6.83 10.21 -22.56
N PRO A 248 -7.40 9.03 -22.87
CA PRO A 248 -6.98 8.22 -24.02
C PRO A 248 -7.18 8.92 -25.38
N ASP A 249 -7.88 10.06 -25.41
CA ASP A 249 -8.13 10.88 -26.60
C ASP A 249 -7.07 12.00 -26.72
N PRO A 250 -6.17 11.95 -27.74
CA PRO A 250 -5.11 12.95 -27.93
C PRO A 250 -5.64 14.38 -28.15
N LEU A 251 -6.87 14.53 -28.67
CA LEU A 251 -7.47 15.84 -28.89
C LEU A 251 -7.94 16.49 -27.58
N LYS A 252 -8.35 15.68 -26.61
CA LYS A 252 -8.68 16.14 -25.26
C LYS A 252 -7.44 16.43 -24.43
N ALA A 253 -6.38 15.64 -24.59
CA ALA A 253 -5.09 15.84 -23.92
C ALA A 253 -4.47 17.22 -24.25
N ARG A 254 -4.58 17.71 -25.49
CA ARG A 254 -4.06 19.02 -25.92
C ARG A 254 -4.76 20.23 -25.25
N LYS A 255 -5.95 20.04 -24.69
CA LYS A 255 -6.73 21.12 -24.02
C LYS A 255 -6.45 21.19 -22.50
N GLN A 256 -5.79 20.19 -21.93
CA GLN A 256 -5.46 20.21 -20.51
C GLN A 256 -4.22 21.09 -20.28
N LYS A 257 -4.44 22.22 -19.61
CA LYS A 257 -3.33 23.02 -19.06
C LYS A 257 -2.78 22.27 -17.83
N VAL A 258 -1.57 21.77 -17.93
CA VAL A 258 -0.84 21.29 -16.75
C VAL A 258 -0.68 22.48 -15.80
N PRO A 259 -1.18 22.44 -14.57
CA PRO A 259 -0.97 23.53 -13.63
C PRO A 259 0.54 23.69 -13.41
N ALA A 260 1.05 24.90 -13.54
CA ALA A 260 2.43 25.19 -13.22
C ALA A 260 2.66 24.92 -11.73
N VAL A 261 3.55 23.99 -11.41
CA VAL A 261 3.97 23.73 -10.03
C VAL A 261 4.81 24.92 -9.58
N HIS A 262 4.21 25.86 -8.88
CA HIS A 262 4.97 26.94 -8.23
C HIS A 262 5.50 26.41 -6.89
N GLU A 263 6.81 26.26 -6.79
CA GLU A 263 7.50 25.93 -5.53
C GLU A 263 7.50 27.13 -4.57
N GLY A 264 6.34 27.46 -4.05
CA GLY A 264 6.21 28.40 -2.94
C GLY A 264 6.22 27.61 -1.62
N LYS A 265 7.28 27.72 -0.82
CA LYS A 265 7.29 27.23 0.55
C LYS A 265 6.49 28.21 1.41
N SER A 266 5.36 27.78 1.98
CA SER A 266 4.76 28.46 3.13
C SER A 266 5.33 27.81 4.39
N GLU A 267 6.08 28.52 5.18
CA GLU A 267 6.48 28.05 6.52
C GLU A 267 5.27 28.15 7.43
N GLY A 268 4.67 26.99 7.77
CA GLY A 268 3.54 26.87 8.71
C GLY A 268 2.13 26.84 8.11
N GLY A 269 1.94 27.20 6.83
CA GLY A 269 0.63 27.22 6.16
C GLY A 269 0.29 25.93 5.38
N CYS A 270 -0.75 26.02 4.53
CA CYS A 270 -1.18 24.93 3.66
C CYS A 270 -0.05 24.47 2.76
N PRO A 271 0.31 23.17 2.74
CA PRO A 271 1.40 22.64 1.91
C PRO A 271 1.20 22.86 0.41
N TYR A 272 -0.06 23.00 -0.05
CA TYR A 272 -0.43 23.22 -1.44
C TYR A 272 -0.60 24.71 -1.80
N PHE A 273 -0.38 25.64 -0.87
CA PHE A 273 -0.60 27.09 -1.05
C PHE A 273 0.03 27.65 -2.34
N GLY A 274 1.28 27.30 -2.63
CA GLY A 274 2.01 27.83 -3.81
C GLY A 274 1.35 27.51 -5.14
N SER A 275 0.69 26.35 -5.25
CA SER A 275 0.06 25.85 -6.50
C SER A 275 -1.46 25.93 -6.48
N CYS A 276 -2.07 26.37 -5.35
CA CYS A 276 -3.51 26.40 -5.20
C CYS A 276 -4.15 27.58 -5.94
N GLY A 277 -5.08 27.30 -6.86
CA GLY A 277 -5.88 28.33 -7.55
C GLY A 277 -6.99 28.94 -6.68
N TYR A 278 -7.28 28.34 -5.51
CA TYR A 278 -8.33 28.79 -4.57
C TYR A 278 -7.75 29.32 -3.25
N LYS A 279 -6.43 29.65 -3.23
CA LYS A 279 -5.75 30.11 -2.04
C LYS A 279 -6.35 31.38 -1.45
N MET A 280 -6.47 31.40 -0.12
CA MET A 280 -6.88 32.55 0.70
C MET A 280 -5.71 32.97 1.59
N GLU A 281 -5.74 34.18 2.18
CA GLU A 281 -4.67 34.63 3.07
C GLU A 281 -4.48 33.72 4.28
N MET A 282 -5.56 33.22 4.87
CA MET A 282 -5.49 32.27 5.98
C MET A 282 -4.73 30.99 5.66
N CYS A 283 -4.71 30.56 4.38
CA CYS A 283 -3.97 29.38 3.97
C CYS A 283 -2.44 29.56 4.00
N LYS A 284 -1.97 30.81 4.11
CA LYS A 284 -0.54 31.13 4.18
C LYS A 284 0.01 30.87 5.58
N ASP A 285 -0.79 31.15 6.59
CA ASP A 285 -0.33 31.22 8.00
C ASP A 285 -0.66 29.96 8.78
N ALA A 286 -1.70 29.22 8.39
CA ALA A 286 -2.15 28.01 9.07
C ALA A 286 -2.38 26.85 8.11
N ALA A 287 -1.89 25.66 8.48
CA ALA A 287 -2.25 24.42 7.79
C ALA A 287 -3.72 24.10 8.08
N PRO A 288 -4.53 23.77 7.04
CA PRO A 288 -5.93 23.44 7.27
C PRO A 288 -6.07 22.16 8.08
N GLU A 289 -7.03 22.15 9.00
CA GLU A 289 -7.42 20.95 9.73
C GLU A 289 -8.16 19.97 8.79
N MET A 290 -8.21 18.70 9.20
CA MET A 290 -8.98 17.68 8.49
C MET A 290 -10.45 17.75 8.93
N TYR A 291 -11.34 18.06 8.02
CA TYR A 291 -12.78 18.04 8.23
C TYR A 291 -13.38 16.78 7.65
N ASP A 292 -14.16 16.05 8.45
CA ASP A 292 -14.93 14.89 7.98
C ASP A 292 -16.40 15.29 7.79
N PHE A 293 -16.91 15.07 6.61
CA PHE A 293 -18.31 15.30 6.27
C PHE A 293 -18.87 14.05 5.58
N GLU A 294 -19.77 13.33 6.27
CA GLU A 294 -20.43 12.12 5.78
C GLU A 294 -19.48 11.03 5.26
N GLY A 295 -18.35 10.83 5.93
CA GLY A 295 -17.34 9.82 5.57
C GLY A 295 -16.43 10.26 4.43
N ARG A 296 -16.39 11.57 4.14
CA ARG A 296 -15.44 12.20 3.23
C ARG A 296 -14.63 13.24 4.01
N ALA A 297 -13.33 13.01 4.11
CA ALA A 297 -12.42 13.88 4.85
C ALA A 297 -11.60 14.74 3.88
N VAL A 298 -11.46 16.03 4.16
CA VAL A 298 -10.67 16.98 3.37
C VAL A 298 -9.92 17.95 4.27
N SER A 299 -8.69 18.26 3.90
CA SER A 299 -7.82 19.22 4.58
C SER A 299 -7.73 20.50 3.72
N CYS A 300 -8.84 21.26 3.71
CA CYS A 300 -8.96 22.50 2.91
C CYS A 300 -9.97 23.47 3.52
#